data_cf7c88cc9ba80df9406d48d66a1eecba
#
_entry.id   cf7c88cc9ba80df9406d48d66a1eecba
#
_cell.length_a   1.000
_cell.length_b   1.000
_cell.length_c   1.000
_cell.angle_alpha   90.00
_cell.angle_beta   90.00
_cell.angle_gamma   90.00
#
_symmetry.space_group_name_H-M   'P 1'
#
loop_
_entity.id
_entity.type
_entity.pdbx_description
1 polymer ?
#
loop_
_entity_poly.entity_id
_entity_poly.type
_entity_poly.pdbx_seq_one_letter_code
_entity_poly.pdbx_strand_id
1 'polypeptide(L)'
;MKKYNDTTYAILGILTTDCKSGYEVKQLIDRSLHHFWKISYGQIYPALKLIVEEGLAEVSPAAASGRSDKREYHLTEKGLNTLREWLAQPLDQLPTERNEVLLKLFFGQYLSFEKKLVLLQDYERQLRIRYETYVAIEQNIQELYPDEADAKYWLFTLDYGKRVAQAGIDWCVDTFHSMKKEG
;
A
#
# COMPACT_ATOMS: atom_id res chain seq x y z
N MET A 1 -6.68 14.30 16.06
CA MET A 1 -6.35 14.95 14.76
C MET A 1 -4.93 14.58 14.38
N LYS A 2 -4.68 14.04 13.18
CA LYS A 2 -3.34 13.65 12.72
C LYS A 2 -2.42 14.89 12.66
N LYS A 3 -1.24 14.83 13.27
CA LYS A 3 -0.25 15.92 13.25
C LYS A 3 0.46 16.01 11.89
N TYR A 4 0.71 14.86 11.25
CA TYR A 4 1.39 14.74 9.97
C TYR A 4 0.51 14.02 8.95
N ASN A 5 0.91 14.04 7.67
CA ASN A 5 0.24 13.26 6.63
C ASN A 5 0.61 11.77 6.74
N ASP A 6 -0.20 10.91 6.13
CA ASP A 6 -0.03 9.46 6.21
C ASP A 6 1.29 8.97 5.58
N THR A 7 1.84 9.69 4.58
CA THR A 7 3.16 9.39 4.01
C THR A 7 4.27 9.53 5.06
N THR A 8 4.21 10.56 5.91
CA THR A 8 5.17 10.75 7.00
C THR A 8 5.11 9.60 7.99
N TYR A 9 3.92 9.18 8.40
CA TYR A 9 3.77 8.03 9.31
C TYR A 9 4.21 6.70 8.66
N ALA A 10 3.92 6.49 7.37
CA ALA A 10 4.41 5.33 6.65
C ALA A 10 5.95 5.27 6.63
N ILE A 11 6.62 6.40 6.39
CA ILE A 11 8.08 6.47 6.41
C ILE A 11 8.62 6.27 7.83
N LEU A 12 8.01 6.82 8.88
CA LEU A 12 8.38 6.53 10.27
C LEU A 12 8.30 5.03 10.55
N GLY A 13 7.22 4.36 10.09
CA GLY A 13 7.08 2.91 10.21
C GLY A 13 8.18 2.15 9.45
N ILE A 14 8.52 2.57 8.23
CA ILE A 14 9.61 1.95 7.46
C ILE A 14 10.97 2.10 8.17
N LEU A 15 11.23 3.25 8.77
CA LEU A 15 12.49 3.49 9.50
C LEU A 15 12.62 2.68 10.81
N THR A 16 11.58 1.99 11.27
CA THR A 16 11.70 0.99 12.35
C THR A 16 12.33 -0.32 11.88
N THR A 17 12.35 -0.57 10.56
CA THR A 17 13.00 -1.73 9.95
C THR A 17 14.48 -1.43 9.66
N ASP A 18 15.17 -2.38 9.00
CA ASP A 18 16.58 -2.20 8.59
C ASP A 18 16.78 -1.20 7.43
N CYS A 19 15.69 -0.64 6.87
CA CYS A 19 15.75 0.38 5.82
C CYS A 19 16.22 1.72 6.40
N LYS A 20 17.43 2.13 6.05
CA LYS A 20 18.05 3.36 6.58
C LYS A 20 18.21 4.46 5.55
N SER A 21 18.17 4.17 4.25
CA SER A 21 18.34 5.17 3.19
C SER A 21 17.04 5.45 2.44
N GLY A 22 16.93 6.64 1.81
CA GLY A 22 15.77 6.97 0.99
C GLY A 22 15.54 6.00 -0.19
N TYR A 23 16.60 5.37 -0.69
CA TYR A 23 16.52 4.35 -1.72
C TYR A 23 15.90 3.03 -1.17
N GLU A 24 16.33 2.59 0.01
CA GLU A 24 15.76 1.39 0.67
C GLU A 24 14.30 1.60 1.07
N VAL A 25 13.98 2.80 1.58
CA VAL A 25 12.58 3.22 1.83
C VAL A 25 11.73 3.08 0.57
N LYS A 26 12.24 3.60 -0.57
CA LYS A 26 11.56 3.44 -1.87
C LYS A 26 11.38 1.97 -2.24
N GLN A 27 12.44 1.16 -2.14
CA GLN A 27 12.38 -0.26 -2.48
C GLN A 27 11.37 -1.02 -1.60
N LEU A 28 11.32 -0.72 -0.31
CA LEU A 28 10.36 -1.36 0.57
C LEU A 28 8.91 -0.96 0.23
N ILE A 29 8.65 0.32 -0.08
CA ILE A 29 7.34 0.78 -0.55
C ILE A 29 6.94 0.01 -1.82
N ASP A 30 7.83 -0.11 -2.81
CA ASP A 30 7.56 -0.80 -4.08
C ASP A 30 7.28 -2.30 -3.90
N ARG A 31 7.94 -2.95 -2.95
CA ARG A 31 7.81 -4.41 -2.72
C ARG A 31 6.65 -4.80 -1.82
N SER A 32 6.18 -3.89 -0.95
CA SER A 32 5.21 -4.22 0.09
C SER A 32 3.99 -3.28 0.11
N LEU A 33 4.18 -2.01 0.47
CA LEU A 33 3.08 -1.09 0.75
C LEU A 33 2.27 -0.70 -0.49
N HIS A 34 2.88 -0.63 -1.69
CA HIS A 34 2.25 -0.07 -2.88
C HIS A 34 0.96 -0.80 -3.30
N HIS A 35 0.74 -2.02 -2.84
CA HIS A 35 -0.46 -2.81 -3.14
C HIS A 35 -1.74 -2.25 -2.50
N PHE A 36 -1.60 -1.56 -1.35
CA PHE A 36 -2.72 -0.95 -0.63
C PHE A 36 -2.48 0.51 -0.25
N TRP A 37 -1.21 0.97 -0.26
CA TRP A 37 -0.83 2.33 0.08
C TRP A 37 0.16 2.90 -0.94
N LYS A 38 -0.33 3.70 -1.88
CA LYS A 38 0.53 4.30 -2.91
C LYS A 38 1.20 5.57 -2.39
N ILE A 39 2.53 5.58 -2.42
CA ILE A 39 3.36 6.75 -2.14
C ILE A 39 4.12 7.08 -3.43
N SER A 40 3.97 8.30 -3.93
CA SER A 40 4.77 8.76 -5.07
C SER A 40 6.20 9.05 -4.64
N TYR A 41 7.16 8.82 -5.53
CA TYR A 41 8.58 9.10 -5.25
C TYR A 41 8.83 10.57 -4.88
N GLY A 42 8.07 11.49 -5.48
CA GLY A 42 8.14 12.91 -5.14
C GLY A 42 7.71 13.23 -3.70
N GLN A 43 7.06 12.31 -2.98
CA GLN A 43 6.64 12.49 -1.59
C GLN A 43 7.66 11.94 -0.58
N ILE A 44 8.53 10.99 -0.99
CA ILE A 44 9.47 10.32 -0.06
C ILE A 44 10.50 11.31 0.50
N TYR A 45 11.25 11.98 -0.37
CA TYR A 45 12.31 12.89 0.08
C TYR A 45 11.81 14.12 0.84
N PRO A 46 10.71 14.78 0.42
CA PRO A 46 10.10 15.83 1.25
C PRO A 46 9.67 15.35 2.64
N ALA A 47 9.12 14.15 2.74
CA ALA A 47 8.73 13.58 4.03
C ALA A 47 9.95 13.21 4.90
N LEU A 48 11.01 12.61 4.33
CA LEU A 48 12.27 12.38 5.03
C LEU A 48 12.90 13.69 5.54
N LYS A 49 12.87 14.75 4.73
CA LYS A 49 13.33 16.08 5.15
C LYS A 49 12.52 16.60 6.34
N LEU A 50 11.20 16.56 6.26
CA LEU A 50 10.29 16.95 7.33
C LEU A 50 10.56 16.17 8.64
N ILE A 51 10.74 14.86 8.54
CA ILE A 51 11.01 13.98 9.69
C ILE A 51 12.31 14.41 10.41
N VAL A 52 13.35 14.79 9.66
CA VAL A 52 14.61 15.28 10.23
C VAL A 52 14.43 16.69 10.84
N GLU A 53 13.77 17.61 10.14
CA GLU A 53 13.49 18.98 10.63
C GLU A 53 12.68 18.99 11.92
N GLU A 54 11.73 18.05 12.05
CA GLU A 54 10.90 17.86 13.26
C GLU A 54 11.63 17.08 14.37
N GLY A 55 12.86 16.61 14.13
CA GLY A 55 13.63 15.82 15.08
C GLY A 55 13.04 14.43 15.35
N LEU A 56 12.28 13.86 14.40
CA LEU A 56 11.72 12.53 14.46
C LEU A 56 12.70 11.45 13.98
N ALA A 57 13.69 11.85 13.16
CA ALA A 57 14.86 11.05 12.83
C ALA A 57 16.10 11.95 12.76
N GLU A 58 17.26 11.32 12.93
CA GLU A 58 18.56 11.91 12.71
C GLU A 58 19.15 11.40 11.40
N VAL A 59 19.98 12.22 10.78
CA VAL A 59 20.67 11.85 9.54
C VAL A 59 22.17 11.77 9.81
N SER A 60 22.78 10.64 9.42
CA SER A 60 24.22 10.47 9.43
C SER A 60 24.77 10.24 8.02
N PRO A 61 26.04 10.61 7.76
CA PRO A 61 26.70 10.18 6.55
C PRO A 61 26.80 8.67 6.55
N ALA A 62 26.47 8.01 5.42
CA ALA A 62 26.65 6.57 5.31
C ALA A 62 28.11 6.20 5.56
N ALA A 63 28.37 5.22 6.40
CA ALA A 63 29.73 4.72 6.66
C ALA A 63 30.36 4.29 5.33
N ALA A 64 31.49 4.93 5.02
CA ALA A 64 32.38 4.79 3.89
C ALA A 64 32.19 3.59 2.93
N SER A 65 31.26 3.68 2.02
CA SER A 65 31.33 2.99 0.75
C SER A 65 31.43 4.04 -0.36
N GLY A 66 32.63 4.48 -0.70
CA GLY A 66 33.13 5.22 -1.87
C GLY A 66 32.19 6.01 -2.80
N ARG A 67 30.93 6.22 -2.46
CA ARG A 67 29.94 7.05 -3.18
C ARG A 67 29.33 8.06 -2.22
N SER A 68 29.64 9.29 -2.44
CA SER A 68 29.53 10.49 -1.62
C SER A 68 28.10 10.95 -1.22
N ASP A 69 27.03 10.18 -1.44
CA ASP A 69 25.66 10.72 -1.31
C ASP A 69 24.65 9.82 -0.56
N LYS A 70 25.06 8.78 0.14
CA LYS A 70 24.14 7.98 0.94
C LYS A 70 23.97 8.62 2.31
N ARG A 71 22.80 9.23 2.53
CA ARG A 71 22.33 9.64 3.86
C ARG A 71 21.61 8.46 4.51
N GLU A 72 21.95 8.16 5.76
CA GLU A 72 21.25 7.20 6.58
C GLU A 72 20.37 7.91 7.59
N TYR A 73 19.12 7.46 7.71
CA TYR A 73 18.12 8.01 8.61
C TYR A 73 17.92 7.07 9.78
N HIS A 74 18.04 7.58 10.99
CA HIS A 74 17.86 6.81 12.22
C HIS A 74 16.71 7.41 13.01
N LEU A 75 15.71 6.60 13.30
CA LEU A 75 14.54 7.02 14.05
C LEU A 75 14.94 7.42 15.48
N THR A 76 14.48 8.60 15.94
CA THR A 76 14.67 9.03 17.32
C THR A 76 13.58 8.46 18.23
N GLU A 77 13.79 8.52 19.56
CA GLU A 77 12.73 8.15 20.52
C GLU A 77 11.47 9.01 20.34
N LYS A 78 11.62 10.29 20.02
CA LYS A 78 10.50 11.17 19.66
C LYS A 78 9.76 10.67 18.42
N GLY A 79 10.48 10.23 17.39
CA GLY A 79 9.89 9.67 16.17
C GLY A 79 9.13 8.38 16.45
N LEU A 80 9.71 7.48 17.24
CA LEU A 80 9.06 6.23 17.64
C LEU A 80 7.79 6.47 18.44
N ASN A 81 7.81 7.40 19.40
CA ASN A 81 6.63 7.74 20.18
C ASN A 81 5.55 8.41 19.32
N THR A 82 5.93 9.28 18.39
CA THR A 82 5.00 9.88 17.42
C THR A 82 4.31 8.81 16.55
N LEU A 83 5.04 7.80 16.12
CA LEU A 83 4.48 6.65 15.39
C LEU A 83 3.51 5.84 16.27
N ARG A 84 3.91 5.51 17.50
CA ARG A 84 3.06 4.76 18.47
C ARG A 84 1.76 5.48 18.75
N GLU A 85 1.81 6.79 18.98
CA GLU A 85 0.62 7.62 19.21
C GLU A 85 -0.34 7.58 18.02
N TRP A 86 0.19 7.68 16.80
CA TRP A 86 -0.62 7.59 15.59
C TRP A 86 -1.25 6.21 15.39
N LEU A 87 -0.47 5.13 15.60
CA LEU A 87 -0.97 3.75 15.49
C LEU A 87 -2.10 3.45 16.49
N ALA A 88 -2.10 4.10 17.66
CA ALA A 88 -3.12 3.94 18.68
C ALA A 88 -4.41 4.75 18.40
N GLN A 89 -4.40 5.68 17.44
CA GLN A 89 -5.57 6.50 17.15
C GLN A 89 -6.63 5.69 16.39
N PRO A 90 -7.91 5.74 16.80
CA PRO A 90 -8.98 5.14 16.04
C PRO A 90 -9.17 5.88 14.71
N LEU A 91 -9.77 5.21 13.73
CA LEU A 91 -10.20 5.85 12.49
C LEU A 91 -11.48 6.65 12.75
N ASP A 92 -11.49 7.92 12.33
CA ASP A 92 -12.67 8.78 12.45
C ASP A 92 -13.78 8.35 11.46
N GLN A 93 -13.40 7.88 10.28
CA GLN A 93 -14.32 7.43 9.23
C GLN A 93 -13.64 6.44 8.27
N LEU A 94 -14.44 5.63 7.61
CA LEU A 94 -13.93 4.75 6.56
C LEU A 94 -13.42 5.58 5.37
N PRO A 95 -12.26 5.20 4.78
CA PRO A 95 -11.75 5.87 3.60
C PRO A 95 -12.70 5.65 2.41
N THR A 96 -12.94 6.70 1.62
CA THR A 96 -13.72 6.58 0.39
C THR A 96 -12.86 5.91 -0.70
N GLU A 97 -13.29 4.76 -1.15
CA GLU A 97 -12.63 4.08 -2.28
C GLU A 97 -13.10 4.69 -3.61
N ARG A 98 -12.13 5.04 -4.47
CA ARG A 98 -12.39 5.52 -5.83
C ARG A 98 -12.19 4.37 -6.81
N ASN A 99 -13.31 3.83 -7.30
CA ASN A 99 -13.30 2.75 -8.29
C ASN A 99 -13.87 3.27 -9.62
N GLU A 100 -13.01 3.39 -10.62
CA GLU A 100 -13.39 3.90 -11.96
C GLU A 100 -14.38 2.97 -12.67
N VAL A 101 -14.30 1.65 -12.44
CA VAL A 101 -15.22 0.69 -13.06
C VAL A 101 -16.63 0.90 -12.52
N LEU A 102 -16.78 1.07 -11.21
CA LEU A 102 -18.08 1.37 -10.60
C LEU A 102 -18.64 2.71 -11.11
N LEU A 103 -17.78 3.73 -11.25
CA LEU A 103 -18.17 5.01 -11.80
C LEU A 103 -18.66 4.88 -13.26
N LYS A 104 -17.97 4.11 -14.09
CA LYS A 104 -18.39 3.85 -15.49
C LYS A 104 -19.69 3.05 -15.55
N LEU A 105 -19.88 2.08 -14.70
CA LEU A 105 -21.10 1.29 -14.64
C LEU A 105 -22.30 2.11 -14.12
N PHE A 106 -22.08 3.03 -13.20
CA PHE A 106 -23.13 3.93 -12.72
C PHE A 106 -23.77 4.72 -13.86
N PHE A 107 -22.99 5.10 -14.87
CA PHE A 107 -23.46 5.75 -16.10
C PHE A 107 -23.60 4.77 -17.28
N GLY A 108 -23.75 3.49 -17.01
CA GLY A 108 -23.70 2.41 -17.98
C GLY A 108 -24.78 2.48 -19.07
N GLN A 109 -25.88 3.22 -18.88
CA GLN A 109 -26.89 3.42 -19.94
C GLN A 109 -26.32 4.02 -21.23
N TYR A 110 -25.20 4.75 -21.14
CA TYR A 110 -24.52 5.37 -22.28
C TYR A 110 -23.49 4.46 -22.95
N LEU A 111 -23.31 3.23 -22.46
CA LEU A 111 -22.41 2.22 -23.07
C LEU A 111 -23.24 1.16 -23.81
N SER A 112 -22.71 0.68 -24.93
CA SER A 112 -23.27 -0.52 -25.57
C SER A 112 -23.13 -1.74 -24.68
N PHE A 113 -23.98 -2.73 -24.88
CA PHE A 113 -23.96 -3.97 -24.11
C PHE A 113 -22.58 -4.64 -24.13
N GLU A 114 -21.98 -4.78 -25.32
CA GLU A 114 -20.68 -5.39 -25.52
C GLU A 114 -19.57 -4.66 -24.76
N LYS A 115 -19.60 -3.32 -24.74
CA LYS A 115 -18.61 -2.50 -24.00
C LYS A 115 -18.74 -2.69 -22.50
N LYS A 116 -19.96 -2.87 -21.97
CA LYS A 116 -20.16 -3.18 -20.54
C LYS A 116 -19.55 -4.55 -20.19
N LEU A 117 -19.77 -5.55 -21.03
CA LEU A 117 -19.19 -6.89 -20.82
C LEU A 117 -17.66 -6.86 -20.86
N VAL A 118 -17.07 -6.19 -21.84
CA VAL A 118 -15.60 -6.03 -21.94
C VAL A 118 -15.05 -5.31 -20.71
N LEU A 119 -15.71 -4.24 -20.23
CA LEU A 119 -15.29 -3.52 -19.03
C LEU A 119 -15.23 -4.43 -17.80
N LEU A 120 -16.25 -5.28 -17.60
CA LEU A 120 -16.30 -6.23 -16.48
C LEU A 120 -15.25 -7.33 -16.60
N GLN A 121 -15.07 -7.91 -17.80
CA GLN A 121 -14.09 -8.95 -18.07
C GLN A 121 -12.65 -8.45 -17.83
N ASP A 122 -12.34 -7.24 -18.31
CA ASP A 122 -11.01 -6.64 -18.09
C ASP A 122 -10.75 -6.35 -16.62
N TYR A 123 -11.77 -5.91 -15.89
CA TYR A 123 -11.64 -5.66 -14.45
C TYR A 123 -11.46 -6.95 -13.67
N GLU A 124 -12.28 -7.97 -13.96
CA GLU A 124 -12.15 -9.31 -13.36
C GLU A 124 -10.73 -9.86 -13.57
N ARG A 125 -10.22 -9.81 -14.81
CA ARG A 125 -8.86 -10.26 -15.14
C ARG A 125 -7.79 -9.54 -14.30
N GLN A 126 -7.91 -8.23 -14.12
CA GLN A 126 -6.98 -7.46 -13.27
C GLN A 126 -7.08 -7.84 -11.79
N LEU A 127 -8.28 -8.13 -11.30
CA LEU A 127 -8.48 -8.60 -9.92
C LEU A 127 -7.87 -9.98 -9.70
N ARG A 128 -7.99 -10.90 -10.67
CA ARG A 128 -7.35 -12.23 -10.60
C ARG A 128 -5.82 -12.13 -10.56
N ILE A 129 -5.22 -11.31 -11.41
CA ILE A 129 -3.77 -11.04 -11.39
C ILE A 129 -3.35 -10.49 -10.02
N ARG A 130 -4.13 -9.56 -9.47
CA ARG A 130 -3.87 -9.00 -8.13
C ARG A 130 -3.97 -10.06 -7.03
N TYR A 131 -4.98 -10.92 -7.08
CA TYR A 131 -5.14 -12.01 -6.14
C TYR A 131 -3.94 -12.97 -6.16
N GLU A 132 -3.53 -13.41 -7.36
CA GLU A 132 -2.37 -14.28 -7.55
C GLU A 132 -1.07 -13.63 -7.05
N THR A 133 -0.92 -12.32 -7.27
CA THR A 133 0.21 -11.56 -6.73
C THR A 133 0.23 -11.62 -5.20
N TYR A 134 -0.92 -11.46 -4.54
CA TYR A 134 -0.99 -11.55 -3.08
C TYR A 134 -0.68 -12.95 -2.57
N VAL A 135 -1.13 -14.00 -3.26
CA VAL A 135 -0.78 -15.38 -2.93
C VAL A 135 0.74 -15.62 -3.02
N ALA A 136 1.38 -15.13 -4.08
CA ALA A 136 2.83 -15.25 -4.24
C ALA A 136 3.60 -14.49 -3.15
N ILE A 137 3.14 -13.28 -2.77
CA ILE A 137 3.75 -12.50 -1.67
C ILE A 137 3.57 -13.25 -0.33
N GLU A 138 2.41 -13.84 -0.08
CA GLU A 138 2.15 -14.63 1.13
C GLU A 138 3.14 -15.79 1.28
N GLN A 139 3.33 -16.56 0.20
CA GLN A 139 4.29 -17.65 0.17
C GLN A 139 5.72 -17.15 0.46
N ASN A 140 6.14 -16.06 -0.19
CA ASN A 140 7.46 -15.47 0.04
C ASN A 140 7.64 -15.02 1.50
N ILE A 141 6.62 -14.43 2.14
CA ILE A 141 6.71 -14.04 3.56
C ILE A 141 6.88 -15.26 4.44
N GLN A 142 6.10 -16.31 4.20
CA GLN A 142 6.16 -17.54 5.00
C GLN A 142 7.49 -18.29 4.84
N GLU A 143 8.08 -18.27 3.65
CA GLU A 143 9.35 -18.95 3.36
C GLU A 143 10.57 -18.15 3.84
N LEU A 144 10.59 -16.84 3.62
CA LEU A 144 11.79 -16.02 3.84
C LEU A 144 11.82 -15.35 5.22
N TYR A 145 10.68 -15.20 5.88
CA TYR A 145 10.54 -14.46 7.14
C TYR A 145 9.74 -15.23 8.21
N PRO A 146 10.01 -16.54 8.42
CA PRO A 146 9.21 -17.37 9.34
C PRO A 146 9.28 -16.91 10.80
N ASP A 147 10.41 -16.35 11.21
CA ASP A 147 10.70 -15.92 12.59
C ASP A 147 10.58 -14.40 12.78
N GLU A 148 10.18 -13.66 11.73
CA GLU A 148 10.05 -12.22 11.81
C GLU A 148 8.79 -11.82 12.59
N ALA A 149 8.97 -11.02 13.65
CA ALA A 149 7.88 -10.64 14.57
C ALA A 149 6.74 -9.90 13.86
N ASP A 150 7.05 -9.14 12.81
CA ASP A 150 6.10 -8.35 12.04
C ASP A 150 5.41 -9.14 10.92
N ALA A 151 5.91 -10.32 10.56
CA ALA A 151 5.39 -11.13 9.45
C ALA A 151 3.89 -11.43 9.59
N LYS A 152 3.41 -11.71 10.81
CA LYS A 152 1.98 -11.94 11.07
C LYS A 152 1.09 -10.74 10.70
N TYR A 153 1.57 -9.52 10.91
CA TYR A 153 0.82 -8.31 10.57
C TYR A 153 0.82 -8.07 9.05
N TRP A 154 1.92 -8.39 8.37
CA TRP A 154 1.98 -8.35 6.91
C TRP A 154 1.00 -9.35 6.29
N LEU A 155 0.91 -10.57 6.85
CA LEU A 155 -0.05 -11.59 6.44
C LEU A 155 -1.51 -11.16 6.67
N PHE A 156 -1.82 -10.44 7.75
CA PHE A 156 -3.17 -9.89 7.97
C PHE A 156 -3.55 -8.85 6.89
N THR A 157 -2.62 -7.98 6.50
CA THR A 157 -2.89 -7.00 5.43
C THR A 157 -3.07 -7.67 4.07
N LEU A 158 -2.31 -8.74 3.78
CA LEU A 158 -2.47 -9.54 2.56
C LEU A 158 -3.78 -10.32 2.55
N ASP A 159 -4.19 -10.92 3.66
CA ASP A 159 -5.47 -11.63 3.75
C ASP A 159 -6.63 -10.69 3.45
N TYR A 160 -6.61 -9.47 3.99
CA TYR A 160 -7.59 -8.44 3.61
C TYR A 160 -7.58 -8.18 2.11
N GLY A 161 -6.40 -7.96 1.51
CA GLY A 161 -6.24 -7.72 0.06
C GLY A 161 -6.79 -8.86 -0.80
N LYS A 162 -6.51 -10.13 -0.43
CA LYS A 162 -7.03 -11.32 -1.10
C LYS A 162 -8.57 -11.39 -1.03
N ARG A 163 -9.15 -11.14 0.13
CA ARG A 163 -10.62 -11.14 0.31
C ARG A 163 -11.30 -10.06 -0.51
N VAL A 164 -10.76 -8.86 -0.53
CA VAL A 164 -11.29 -7.75 -1.35
C VAL A 164 -11.20 -8.08 -2.84
N ALA A 165 -10.07 -8.62 -3.31
CA ALA A 165 -9.91 -9.03 -4.70
C ALA A 165 -10.89 -10.16 -5.07
N GLN A 166 -11.05 -11.18 -4.21
CA GLN A 166 -12.00 -12.27 -4.43
C GLN A 166 -13.44 -11.77 -4.49
N ALA A 167 -13.85 -10.93 -3.54
CA ALA A 167 -15.20 -10.35 -3.55
C ALA A 167 -15.47 -9.54 -4.83
N GLY A 168 -14.47 -8.81 -5.32
CA GLY A 168 -14.56 -8.11 -6.60
C GLY A 168 -14.68 -9.05 -7.81
N ILE A 169 -13.97 -10.18 -7.82
CA ILE A 169 -14.07 -11.22 -8.86
C ILE A 169 -15.49 -11.81 -8.86
N ASP A 170 -15.99 -12.21 -7.71
CA ASP A 170 -17.31 -12.80 -7.56
C ASP A 170 -18.40 -11.82 -8.04
N TRP A 171 -18.27 -10.55 -7.65
CA TRP A 171 -19.16 -9.48 -8.11
C TRP A 171 -19.12 -9.30 -9.64
N CYS A 172 -17.95 -9.35 -10.27
CA CYS A 172 -17.82 -9.26 -11.73
C CYS A 172 -18.56 -10.41 -12.42
N VAL A 173 -18.38 -11.65 -11.93
CA VAL A 173 -19.03 -12.84 -12.48
C VAL A 173 -20.55 -12.75 -12.36
N ASP A 174 -21.07 -12.40 -11.18
CA ASP A 174 -22.49 -12.30 -10.93
C ASP A 174 -23.13 -11.18 -11.76
N THR A 175 -22.48 -10.01 -11.83
CA THR A 175 -22.94 -8.87 -12.63
C THR A 175 -22.95 -9.20 -14.13
N PHE A 176 -21.93 -9.90 -14.63
CA PHE A 176 -21.84 -10.36 -16.00
C PHE A 176 -23.00 -11.31 -16.36
N HIS A 177 -23.30 -12.28 -15.49
CA HIS A 177 -24.42 -13.20 -15.66
C HIS A 177 -25.77 -12.48 -15.63
N SER A 178 -25.95 -11.50 -14.72
CA SER A 178 -27.18 -10.72 -14.63
C SER A 178 -27.41 -9.91 -15.89
N MET A 179 -26.38 -9.23 -16.40
CA MET A 179 -26.49 -8.44 -17.64
C MET A 179 -26.84 -9.31 -18.85
N LYS A 180 -26.32 -10.55 -18.96
CA LYS A 180 -26.65 -11.47 -20.05
C LYS A 180 -28.07 -12.00 -20.02
N LYS A 181 -28.75 -11.98 -18.89
CA LYS A 181 -30.15 -12.41 -18.80
C LYS A 181 -31.13 -11.31 -19.21
N GLU A 182 -30.70 -10.05 -19.14
CA GLU A 182 -31.54 -8.88 -19.44
C GLU A 182 -31.38 -8.38 -20.87
N GLY A 183 -30.39 -8.81 -21.62
CA GLY A 183 -30.12 -8.43 -23.02
C GLY A 183 -30.39 -9.55 -23.99
#